data_469e4d27c29224a1743ac7342dc6d678
#
_entry.id   469e4d27c29224a1743ac7342dc6d678
#
_cell.length_a   1.000
_cell.length_b   1.000
_cell.length_c   1.000
_cell.angle_alpha   90.00
_cell.angle_beta   90.00
_cell.angle_gamma   90.00
#
_symmetry.space_group_name_H-M   'P 1'
#
loop_
_entity.id
_entity.type
_entity.pdbx_description
1 polymer ?
#
loop_
_entity_poly.entity_id
_entity_poly.type
_entity_poly.pdbx_seq_one_letter_code
_entity_poly.pdbx_strand_id
1 'polypeptide(L)'
;MDNPYVGAAGYLNPDYVGRVRAQAAADGNSSAEAQVAGYQTAIWMDHIGAITGDAGHRGLRQQMDTAFSRGGGRPELVEVVIYDLPGRDCAAGASNGELPATKAGLSAYESRFIDPIASILGSRRYRPLRIVALIEPDSLPNAVTNRGLPPCAAAAPLYEQGIEYALDRLHSI
;
A
#
# COMPACT_ATOMS: atom_id res chain seq x y z
N MET A 1 -21.95 1.88 -7.89
CA MET A 1 -20.65 2.39 -7.35
C MET A 1 -20.11 3.40 -8.35
N ASP A 2 -19.86 4.61 -7.92
CA ASP A 2 -19.31 5.63 -8.81
C ASP A 2 -17.79 5.40 -8.97
N ASN A 3 -17.27 5.74 -10.14
CA ASN A 3 -15.84 5.64 -10.39
C ASN A 3 -15.09 6.65 -9.48
N PRO A 4 -14.21 6.20 -8.55
CA PRO A 4 -13.55 7.07 -7.60
C PRO A 4 -12.59 8.08 -8.25
N TYR A 5 -12.15 7.82 -9.47
CA TYR A 5 -11.21 8.68 -10.19
C TYR A 5 -11.86 9.91 -10.82
N VAL A 6 -13.15 9.85 -11.13
CA VAL A 6 -13.84 10.95 -11.84
C VAL A 6 -13.96 12.19 -10.95
N GLY A 7 -13.34 13.30 -11.38
CA GLY A 7 -13.42 14.59 -10.69
C GLY A 7 -12.60 14.70 -9.41
N ALA A 8 -11.69 13.74 -9.15
CA ALA A 8 -10.72 13.83 -8.07
C ALA A 8 -9.34 14.20 -8.61
N ALA A 9 -8.56 14.94 -7.83
CA ALA A 9 -7.13 15.12 -8.09
C ALA A 9 -6.35 13.94 -7.48
N GLY A 10 -5.36 13.42 -8.19
CA GLY A 10 -4.51 12.38 -7.67
C GLY A 10 -3.54 12.89 -6.60
N TYR A 11 -3.42 12.18 -5.51
CA TYR A 11 -2.45 12.50 -4.47
C TYR A 11 -1.01 12.31 -4.96
N LEU A 12 -0.23 13.38 -4.90
CA LEU A 12 1.20 13.32 -5.19
C LEU A 12 1.98 13.08 -3.88
N ASN A 13 2.46 11.87 -3.69
CA ASN A 13 3.24 11.48 -2.51
C ASN A 13 4.51 12.35 -2.40
N PRO A 14 4.66 13.20 -1.36
CA PRO A 14 5.79 14.13 -1.26
C PRO A 14 7.15 13.44 -1.16
N ASP A 15 7.21 12.23 -0.60
CA ASP A 15 8.47 11.49 -0.46
C ASP A 15 8.95 10.99 -1.83
N TYR A 16 8.01 10.51 -2.67
CA TYR A 16 8.28 10.13 -4.05
C TYR A 16 8.70 11.36 -4.88
N VAL A 17 7.91 12.44 -4.81
CA VAL A 17 8.21 13.71 -5.51
C VAL A 17 9.59 14.23 -5.15
N GLY A 18 9.95 14.19 -3.86
CA GLY A 18 11.26 14.61 -3.37
C GLY A 18 12.40 13.79 -3.97
N ARG A 19 12.25 12.45 -4.00
CA ARG A 19 13.26 11.54 -4.57
C ARG A 19 13.43 11.74 -6.07
N VAL A 20 12.33 11.83 -6.82
CA VAL A 20 12.37 12.07 -8.26
C VAL A 20 13.10 13.38 -8.58
N ARG A 21 12.79 14.45 -7.86
CA ARG A 21 13.44 15.75 -8.08
C ARG A 21 14.92 15.74 -7.72
N ALA A 22 15.28 15.03 -6.65
CA ALA A 22 16.69 14.89 -6.25
C ALA A 22 17.48 14.09 -7.30
N GLN A 23 16.90 13.02 -7.84
CA GLN A 23 17.52 12.23 -8.90
C GLN A 23 17.67 13.03 -10.19
N ALA A 24 16.61 13.71 -10.63
CA ALA A 24 16.65 14.57 -11.81
C ALA A 24 17.73 15.66 -11.72
N ALA A 25 17.93 16.22 -10.54
CA ALA A 25 18.99 17.19 -10.29
C ALA A 25 20.40 16.55 -10.38
N ALA A 26 20.56 15.34 -9.84
CA ALA A 26 21.84 14.62 -9.87
C ALA A 26 22.24 14.20 -11.29
N ASP A 27 21.27 13.80 -12.11
CA ASP A 27 21.51 13.32 -13.49
C ASP A 27 21.65 14.48 -14.52
N GLY A 28 21.43 15.71 -14.09
CA GLY A 28 21.48 16.87 -15.00
C GLY A 28 20.38 16.90 -16.07
N ASN A 29 19.40 15.99 -15.99
CA ASN A 29 18.28 15.84 -16.91
C ASN A 29 16.97 16.32 -16.25
N SER A 30 16.98 17.51 -15.72
CA SER A 30 15.97 18.01 -14.80
C SER A 30 14.57 18.18 -15.39
N SER A 31 14.42 18.36 -16.71
CA SER A 31 13.11 18.68 -17.31
C SER A 31 12.26 17.43 -17.56
N ALA A 32 12.78 16.38 -18.17
CA ALA A 32 12.04 15.17 -18.51
C ALA A 32 11.75 14.33 -17.26
N GLU A 33 12.75 14.12 -16.42
CA GLU A 33 12.60 13.34 -15.17
C GLU A 33 11.71 14.07 -14.16
N ALA A 34 11.85 15.39 -14.03
CA ALA A 34 11.01 16.18 -13.14
C ALA A 34 9.51 16.11 -13.49
N GLN A 35 9.15 15.83 -14.75
CA GLN A 35 7.75 15.59 -15.13
C GLN A 35 7.15 14.38 -14.42
N VAL A 36 7.95 13.35 -14.16
CA VAL A 36 7.51 12.13 -13.45
C VAL A 36 7.04 12.47 -12.03
N ALA A 37 7.60 13.49 -11.40
CA ALA A 37 7.14 13.99 -10.10
C ALA A 37 5.69 14.53 -10.09
N GLY A 38 5.13 14.80 -11.27
CA GLY A 38 3.75 15.27 -11.44
C GLY A 38 2.71 14.15 -11.57
N TYR A 39 3.13 12.88 -11.57
CA TYR A 39 2.22 11.75 -11.67
C TYR A 39 1.90 11.16 -10.29
N GLN A 40 0.64 10.78 -10.12
CA GLN A 40 0.19 10.07 -8.94
C GLN A 40 0.88 8.71 -8.86
N THR A 41 1.27 8.33 -7.64
CA THR A 41 1.76 6.98 -7.32
C THR A 41 1.05 6.47 -6.07
N ALA A 42 0.87 5.16 -5.96
CA ALA A 42 0.30 4.55 -4.77
C ALA A 42 1.27 4.65 -3.57
N ILE A 43 0.71 4.69 -2.38
CA ILE A 43 1.44 4.53 -1.12
C ILE A 43 1.56 3.04 -0.85
N TRP A 44 2.77 2.51 -0.80
CA TRP A 44 3.01 1.11 -0.51
C TRP A 44 3.15 0.87 0.99
N MET A 45 2.28 0.03 1.51
CA MET A 45 2.37 -0.56 2.84
C MET A 45 2.89 -1.98 2.64
N ASP A 46 4.19 -2.17 2.66
CA ASP A 46 4.89 -3.41 2.34
C ASP A 46 5.57 -4.08 3.54
N HIS A 47 5.41 -3.50 4.71
CA HIS A 47 5.84 -4.02 6.00
C HIS A 47 5.16 -3.25 7.15
N ILE A 48 5.14 -3.81 8.36
CA ILE A 48 4.49 -3.21 9.52
C ILE A 48 5.04 -1.81 9.84
N GLY A 49 6.36 -1.63 9.70
CA GLY A 49 7.02 -0.34 9.94
C GLY A 49 6.54 0.80 9.05
N ALA A 50 6.12 0.50 7.81
CA ALA A 50 5.60 1.50 6.87
C ALA A 50 4.35 2.22 7.41
N ILE A 51 3.58 1.60 8.31
CA ILE A 51 2.37 2.20 8.90
C ILE A 51 2.71 3.43 9.72
N THR A 52 3.79 3.36 10.50
CA THR A 52 4.25 4.47 11.36
C THR A 52 5.24 5.39 10.67
N GLY A 53 5.83 4.92 9.59
CA GLY A 53 6.93 5.55 8.88
C GLY A 53 8.29 5.11 9.39
N ASP A 54 9.26 5.11 8.52
CA ASP A 54 10.66 4.77 8.78
C ASP A 54 11.62 5.80 8.15
N ALA A 55 12.92 5.51 8.15
CA ALA A 55 13.96 6.46 7.77
C ALA A 55 13.73 7.11 6.39
N GLY A 56 13.19 8.32 6.39
CA GLY A 56 12.95 9.12 5.18
C GLY A 56 11.57 8.91 4.53
N HIS A 57 10.70 8.10 5.12
CA HIS A 57 9.36 7.82 4.61
C HIS A 57 8.28 8.14 5.63
N ARG A 58 7.26 8.88 5.19
CA ARG A 58 6.08 9.18 6.01
C ARG A 58 5.28 7.92 6.26
N GLY A 59 4.81 7.74 7.50
CA GLY A 59 3.81 6.73 7.81
C GLY A 59 2.45 7.04 7.18
N LEU A 60 1.58 6.03 7.13
CA LEU A 60 0.27 6.13 6.49
C LEU A 60 -0.55 7.32 7.00
N ARG A 61 -0.59 7.55 8.32
CA ARG A 61 -1.30 8.69 8.90
C ARG A 61 -0.77 10.02 8.40
N GLN A 62 0.54 10.18 8.31
CA GLN A 62 1.16 11.43 7.82
C GLN A 62 0.86 11.65 6.32
N GLN A 63 0.82 10.57 5.53
CA GLN A 63 0.42 10.63 4.13
C GLN A 63 -1.05 11.08 4.00
N MET A 64 -1.95 10.48 4.78
CA MET A 64 -3.38 10.81 4.78
C MET A 64 -3.63 12.25 5.25
N ASP A 65 -2.92 12.72 6.29
CA ASP A 65 -3.00 14.11 6.75
C ASP A 65 -2.50 15.10 5.68
N THR A 66 -1.46 14.72 4.94
CA THR A 66 -0.92 15.53 3.84
C THR A 66 -1.94 15.61 2.69
N ALA A 67 -2.53 14.49 2.29
CA ALA A 67 -3.57 14.43 1.26
C ALA A 67 -4.78 15.28 1.68
N PHE A 68 -5.27 15.10 2.90
CA PHE A 68 -6.40 15.87 3.43
C PHE A 68 -6.14 17.39 3.40
N SER A 69 -4.94 17.80 3.82
CA SER A 69 -4.57 19.22 3.86
C SER A 69 -4.43 19.83 2.46
N ARG A 70 -3.93 19.05 1.49
CA ARG A 70 -3.75 19.50 0.10
C ARG A 70 -5.06 19.62 -0.66
N GLY A 71 -6.01 18.73 -0.38
CA GLY A 71 -7.32 18.73 -1.02
C GLY A 71 -8.08 20.05 -0.85
N GLY A 72 -7.86 20.77 0.26
CA GLY A 72 -8.44 22.11 0.48
C GLY A 72 -9.96 22.15 0.28
N GLY A 73 -10.66 21.06 0.59
CA GLY A 73 -12.09 20.89 0.36
C GLY A 73 -12.47 20.30 -1.00
N ARG A 74 -11.52 20.00 -1.86
CA ARG A 74 -11.74 19.24 -3.11
C ARG A 74 -11.45 17.76 -2.88
N PRO A 75 -12.16 16.84 -3.58
CA PRO A 75 -11.85 15.42 -3.51
C PRO A 75 -10.42 15.15 -4.00
N GLU A 76 -9.60 14.59 -3.13
CA GLU A 76 -8.27 14.07 -3.50
C GLU A 76 -8.32 12.55 -3.43
N LEU A 77 -7.77 11.88 -4.44
CA LEU A 77 -7.73 10.43 -4.55
C LEU A 77 -6.38 9.92 -4.04
N VAL A 78 -6.42 9.03 -3.08
CA VAL A 78 -5.25 8.36 -2.51
C VAL A 78 -5.32 6.88 -2.83
N GLU A 79 -4.31 6.35 -3.48
CA GLU A 79 -4.13 4.91 -3.70
C GLU A 79 -3.20 4.34 -2.66
N VAL A 80 -3.61 3.25 -2.02
CA VAL A 80 -2.82 2.53 -1.01
C VAL A 80 -2.68 1.08 -1.45
N VAL A 81 -1.46 0.62 -1.65
CA VAL A 81 -1.16 -0.81 -1.86
C VAL A 81 -0.87 -1.44 -0.52
N ILE A 82 -1.62 -2.47 -0.19
CA ILE A 82 -1.49 -3.29 1.02
C ILE A 82 -0.80 -4.58 0.59
N TYR A 83 0.40 -4.84 1.11
CA TYR A 83 1.27 -5.85 0.54
C TYR A 83 2.24 -6.44 1.57
N ASP A 84 1.74 -7.25 2.52
CA ASP A 84 2.59 -7.91 3.52
C ASP A 84 2.03 -9.24 4.03
N LEU A 85 1.37 -10.02 3.16
CA LEU A 85 0.88 -11.35 3.50
C LEU A 85 2.01 -12.27 4.01
N PRO A 86 1.70 -13.19 4.93
CA PRO A 86 2.66 -14.19 5.41
C PRO A 86 3.25 -15.03 4.28
N GLY A 87 4.58 -14.99 4.12
CA GLY A 87 5.26 -15.66 3.02
C GLY A 87 5.05 -14.99 1.67
N ARG A 88 4.77 -13.69 1.65
CA ARG A 88 4.69 -12.87 0.43
C ARG A 88 5.85 -13.20 -0.51
N ASP A 89 5.55 -13.17 -1.81
CA ASP A 89 6.51 -13.47 -2.88
C ASP A 89 7.25 -14.80 -2.70
N CYS A 90 6.50 -15.81 -2.36
CA CYS A 90 6.99 -17.16 -2.09
C CYS A 90 7.90 -17.75 -3.17
N ALA A 91 7.85 -17.24 -4.42
CA ALA A 91 8.66 -17.63 -5.55
C ALA A 91 9.81 -16.66 -5.85
N ALA A 92 9.88 -15.51 -5.19
CA ALA A 92 10.80 -14.42 -5.52
C ALA A 92 11.51 -13.91 -4.26
N GLY A 93 12.64 -14.53 -3.89
CA GLY A 93 13.36 -14.23 -2.66
C GLY A 93 13.82 -12.78 -2.47
N ALA A 94 13.89 -11.98 -3.55
CA ALA A 94 14.31 -10.58 -3.48
C ALA A 94 13.24 -9.64 -2.91
N SER A 95 11.96 -10.04 -2.96
CA SER A 95 10.79 -9.25 -2.49
C SER A 95 10.02 -9.93 -1.35
N ASN A 96 10.63 -10.90 -0.66
CA ASN A 96 10.03 -11.57 0.48
C ASN A 96 9.56 -10.57 1.53
N GLY A 97 8.34 -10.80 2.08
CA GLY A 97 7.81 -10.06 3.22
C GLY A 97 8.49 -10.44 4.53
N GLU A 98 8.23 -9.65 5.56
CA GLU A 98 8.78 -9.88 6.90
C GLU A 98 8.01 -10.96 7.69
N LEU A 99 6.77 -11.26 7.28
CA LEU A 99 5.91 -12.19 7.99
C LEU A 99 6.12 -13.64 7.51
N PRO A 100 6.43 -14.59 8.41
CA PRO A 100 6.63 -15.99 8.02
C PRO A 100 5.31 -16.62 7.57
N ALA A 101 5.39 -17.61 6.64
CA ALA A 101 4.25 -18.40 6.16
C ALA A 101 3.76 -19.37 7.24
N THR A 102 3.20 -18.85 8.34
CA THR A 102 2.70 -19.57 9.50
C THR A 102 1.41 -18.94 10.02
N LYS A 103 0.67 -19.67 10.88
CA LYS A 103 -0.49 -19.13 11.60
C LYS A 103 -0.13 -17.90 12.46
N ALA A 104 1.07 -17.87 13.04
CA ALA A 104 1.55 -16.72 13.81
C ALA A 104 1.80 -15.50 12.90
N GLY A 105 2.33 -15.73 11.69
CA GLY A 105 2.46 -14.69 10.67
C GLY A 105 1.10 -14.15 10.23
N LEU A 106 0.11 -15.01 10.03
CA LEU A 106 -1.26 -14.60 9.71
C LEU A 106 -1.87 -13.74 10.82
N SER A 107 -1.77 -14.17 12.07
CA SER A 107 -2.26 -13.38 13.21
C SER A 107 -1.55 -12.02 13.34
N ALA A 108 -0.26 -11.95 12.99
CA ALA A 108 0.48 -10.70 12.95
C ALA A 108 0.01 -9.79 11.79
N TYR A 109 -0.24 -10.35 10.61
CA TYR A 109 -0.83 -9.65 9.48
C TYR A 109 -2.18 -9.02 9.83
N GLU A 110 -3.08 -9.79 10.43
CA GLU A 110 -4.39 -9.32 10.86
C GLU A 110 -4.29 -8.18 11.89
N SER A 111 -3.63 -8.44 13.01
CA SER A 111 -3.68 -7.56 14.19
C SER A 111 -2.66 -6.41 14.16
N ARG A 112 -1.49 -6.59 13.51
CA ARG A 112 -0.41 -5.61 13.52
C ARG A 112 -0.27 -4.84 12.20
N PHE A 113 -0.89 -5.35 11.13
CA PHE A 113 -0.82 -4.72 9.82
C PHE A 113 -2.20 -4.25 9.35
N ILE A 114 -3.18 -5.13 9.12
CA ILE A 114 -4.50 -4.76 8.60
C ILE A 114 -5.30 -3.90 9.58
N ASP A 115 -5.41 -4.27 10.84
CA ASP A 115 -6.20 -3.52 11.82
C ASP A 115 -5.71 -2.07 12.01
N PRO A 116 -4.40 -1.80 12.17
CA PRO A 116 -3.90 -0.43 12.22
C PRO A 116 -4.16 0.36 10.92
N ILE A 117 -3.99 -0.25 9.74
CA ILE A 117 -4.29 0.38 8.46
C ILE A 117 -5.77 0.75 8.39
N ALA A 118 -6.67 -0.19 8.68
CA ALA A 118 -8.12 0.05 8.69
C ALA A 118 -8.51 1.16 9.68
N SER A 119 -7.91 1.17 10.87
CA SER A 119 -8.13 2.23 11.87
C SER A 119 -7.71 3.62 11.38
N ILE A 120 -6.64 3.70 10.59
CA ILE A 120 -6.21 4.97 10.01
C ILE A 120 -7.14 5.38 8.87
N LEU A 121 -7.37 4.50 7.89
CA LEU A 121 -8.17 4.80 6.70
C LEU A 121 -9.63 5.10 7.05
N GLY A 122 -10.21 4.39 8.04
CA GLY A 122 -11.58 4.59 8.52
C GLY A 122 -11.79 5.82 9.40
N SER A 123 -10.75 6.64 9.63
CA SER A 123 -10.89 7.86 10.41
C SER A 123 -11.89 8.83 9.77
N ARG A 124 -12.83 9.34 10.58
CA ARG A 124 -13.81 10.35 10.13
C ARG A 124 -13.17 11.58 9.51
N ARG A 125 -11.95 11.89 9.89
CA ARG A 125 -11.16 13.00 9.35
C ARG A 125 -10.93 12.87 7.85
N TYR A 126 -10.77 11.64 7.35
CA TYR A 126 -10.42 11.37 5.95
C TYR A 126 -11.62 11.09 5.05
N ARG A 127 -12.85 11.18 5.55
CA ARG A 127 -14.07 11.03 4.74
C ARG A 127 -14.14 11.90 3.47
N PRO A 128 -13.55 13.12 3.42
CA PRO A 128 -13.51 13.89 2.19
C PRO A 128 -12.57 13.34 1.11
N LEU A 129 -11.64 12.46 1.48
CA LEU A 129 -10.73 11.80 0.54
C LEU A 129 -11.44 10.64 -0.15
N ARG A 130 -11.00 10.34 -1.36
CA ARG A 130 -11.34 9.10 -2.04
C ARG A 130 -10.17 8.15 -1.90
N ILE A 131 -10.40 7.02 -1.24
CA ILE A 131 -9.35 6.05 -0.95
C ILE A 131 -9.59 4.81 -1.79
N VAL A 132 -8.59 4.39 -2.55
CA VAL A 132 -8.57 3.14 -3.30
C VAL A 132 -7.52 2.24 -2.68
N ALA A 133 -7.93 1.12 -2.10
CA ALA A 133 -7.03 0.11 -1.57
C ALA A 133 -6.84 -1.02 -2.59
N LEU A 134 -5.58 -1.26 -2.97
CA LEU A 134 -5.17 -2.43 -3.76
C LEU A 134 -4.65 -3.47 -2.77
N ILE A 135 -5.39 -4.56 -2.63
CA ILE A 135 -5.09 -5.57 -1.61
C ILE A 135 -4.33 -6.71 -2.25
N GLU A 136 -3.09 -6.91 -1.82
CA GLU A 136 -2.23 -8.05 -2.09
C GLU A 136 -2.17 -8.46 -3.58
N PRO A 137 -1.73 -7.55 -4.48
CA PRO A 137 -1.89 -7.71 -5.92
C PRO A 137 -1.25 -8.98 -6.50
N ASP A 138 -0.16 -9.48 -5.91
CA ASP A 138 0.58 -10.63 -6.44
C ASP A 138 0.24 -11.97 -5.77
N SER A 139 -0.53 -11.94 -4.68
CA SER A 139 -0.74 -13.12 -3.83
C SER A 139 -1.57 -14.22 -4.52
N LEU A 140 -2.74 -13.90 -5.06
CA LEU A 140 -3.58 -14.85 -5.77
C LEU A 140 -2.92 -15.38 -7.06
N PRO A 141 -2.29 -14.54 -7.90
CA PRO A 141 -1.46 -15.04 -9.00
C PRO A 141 -0.40 -16.03 -8.54
N ASN A 142 0.35 -15.73 -7.46
CA ASN A 142 1.35 -16.65 -6.92
C ASN A 142 0.75 -17.96 -6.41
N ALA A 143 -0.40 -17.92 -5.75
CA ALA A 143 -1.09 -19.12 -5.26
C ALA A 143 -1.54 -20.06 -6.39
N VAL A 144 -1.80 -19.53 -7.59
CA VAL A 144 -2.21 -20.29 -8.76
C VAL A 144 -1.00 -20.73 -9.59
N THR A 145 -0.18 -19.77 -10.02
CA THR A 145 0.90 -20.02 -10.99
C THR A 145 2.10 -20.74 -10.38
N ASN A 146 2.38 -20.49 -9.10
CA ASN A 146 3.55 -21.01 -8.40
C ASN A 146 3.21 -22.10 -7.39
N ARG A 147 2.00 -22.66 -7.43
CA ARG A 147 1.51 -23.70 -6.52
C ARG A 147 2.40 -24.95 -6.44
N GLY A 148 3.15 -25.24 -7.52
CA GLY A 148 4.10 -26.35 -7.53
C GLY A 148 5.37 -26.15 -6.70
N LEU A 149 5.64 -24.92 -6.23
CA LEU A 149 6.79 -24.61 -5.38
C LEU A 149 6.42 -24.81 -3.91
N PRO A 150 7.20 -25.58 -3.13
CA PRO A 150 6.88 -25.85 -1.72
C PRO A 150 6.60 -24.60 -0.87
N PRO A 151 7.37 -23.48 -0.97
CA PRO A 151 7.05 -22.28 -0.21
C PRO A 151 5.68 -21.68 -0.57
N CYS A 152 5.30 -21.69 -1.86
CA CYS A 152 4.04 -21.16 -2.33
C CYS A 152 2.86 -22.07 -1.96
N ALA A 153 3.05 -23.36 -2.03
CA ALA A 153 2.05 -24.33 -1.55
C ALA A 153 1.73 -24.15 -0.06
N ALA A 154 2.75 -23.83 0.76
CA ALA A 154 2.59 -23.55 2.18
C ALA A 154 1.91 -22.19 2.45
N ALA A 155 2.19 -21.19 1.64
CA ALA A 155 1.67 -19.82 1.81
C ALA A 155 0.22 -19.68 1.28
N ALA A 156 -0.17 -20.40 0.24
CA ALA A 156 -1.45 -20.22 -0.45
C ALA A 156 -2.69 -20.24 0.48
N PRO A 157 -2.85 -21.17 1.44
CA PRO A 157 -3.99 -21.14 2.36
C PRO A 157 -4.00 -19.91 3.28
N LEU A 158 -2.83 -19.34 3.57
CA LEU A 158 -2.69 -18.14 4.40
C LEU A 158 -3.02 -16.89 3.58
N TYR A 159 -2.72 -16.90 2.28
CA TYR A 159 -3.11 -15.83 1.36
C TYR A 159 -4.62 -15.70 1.26
N GLU A 160 -5.33 -16.82 1.07
CA GLU A 160 -6.79 -16.83 1.01
C GLU A 160 -7.39 -16.23 2.30
N GLN A 161 -6.98 -16.72 3.47
CA GLN A 161 -7.47 -16.24 4.76
C GLN A 161 -7.12 -14.78 5.02
N GLY A 162 -5.87 -14.37 4.73
CA GLY A 162 -5.43 -12.99 4.94
C GLY A 162 -6.13 -11.99 4.03
N ILE A 163 -6.39 -12.35 2.76
CA ILE A 163 -7.13 -11.51 1.82
C ILE A 163 -8.59 -11.38 2.26
N GLU A 164 -9.23 -12.49 2.64
CA GLU A 164 -10.61 -12.48 3.16
C GLU A 164 -10.72 -11.54 4.37
N TYR A 165 -9.82 -11.68 5.34
CA TYR A 165 -9.76 -10.80 6.50
C TYR A 165 -9.58 -9.33 6.11
N ALA A 166 -8.63 -9.03 5.21
CA ALA A 166 -8.35 -7.66 4.78
C ALA A 166 -9.55 -7.04 4.05
N LEU A 167 -10.23 -7.80 3.18
CA LEU A 167 -11.43 -7.35 2.48
C LEU A 167 -12.56 -7.04 3.46
N ASP A 168 -12.87 -7.95 4.37
CA ASP A 168 -13.93 -7.76 5.37
C ASP A 168 -13.63 -6.56 6.26
N ARG A 169 -12.39 -6.43 6.71
CA ARG A 169 -11.97 -5.38 7.63
C ARG A 169 -11.96 -4.00 7.00
N LEU A 170 -11.53 -3.90 5.73
CA LEU A 170 -11.46 -2.64 4.99
C LEU A 170 -12.80 -2.26 4.37
N HIS A 171 -13.66 -3.21 4.02
CA HIS A 171 -15.01 -2.91 3.53
C HIS A 171 -15.92 -2.34 4.64
N SER A 172 -15.62 -2.62 5.89
CA SER A 172 -16.42 -2.17 7.04
C SER A 172 -16.16 -0.73 7.50
N ILE A 173 -15.24 0.02 6.84
CA ILE A 173 -14.83 1.38 7.25
C ILE A 173 -15.36 2.49 6.35
#